data_bb3c0ab7f1163d6c4898cd1350354e1c
#
_entry.id   bb3c0ab7f1163d6c4898cd1350354e1c
#
_cell.length_a   1.000
_cell.length_b   1.000
_cell.length_c   1.000
_cell.angle_alpha   90.00
_cell.angle_beta   90.00
_cell.angle_gamma   90.00
#
_symmetry.space_group_name_H-M   'P 1'
#
loop_
_entity.id
_entity.type
_entity.pdbx_description
1 polymer ?
#
loop_
_entity_poly.entity_id
_entity_poly.type
_entity_poly.pdbx_seq_one_letter_code
_entity_poly.pdbx_strand_id
1 'polypeptide(L)'
;RYNKGADAIQALKTGKIDCVIIDQQPAEAFVEKNDDLKILSDTFDPEEYAICIAKGNSDLTDKFNSAIEELQKDGTIDSITSNYIGDEAGKHPYETPEGTEYPNGKLTMATNAQFDPYEYYDGDQIVGIDADIAKAICDKLGYELKIEDMEFDAIIAAVSSGKADFGAAGITVTEDRKKNIDFTDTYTKACQVIVVRNK
;
A
#
# COMPACT_ATOMS: atom_id res chain seq x y z
N ARG A 1 -13.58 -12.01 -9.66
CA ARG A 1 -12.47 -11.17 -9.25
C ARG A 1 -12.22 -10.08 -10.30
N TYR A 2 -11.91 -8.90 -9.83
CA TYR A 2 -11.50 -7.75 -10.65
C TYR A 2 -10.04 -7.42 -10.31
N ASN A 3 -9.31 -6.93 -11.29
CA ASN A 3 -7.91 -6.52 -11.07
C ASN A 3 -7.82 -5.12 -10.44
N LYS A 4 -8.89 -4.33 -10.57
CA LYS A 4 -8.95 -2.95 -10.08
C LYS A 4 -10.21 -2.75 -9.25
N GLY A 5 -10.07 -2.08 -8.09
CA GLY A 5 -11.20 -1.72 -7.24
C GLY A 5 -12.25 -0.89 -8.00
N ALA A 6 -11.82 0.08 -8.79
CA ALA A 6 -12.70 0.94 -9.59
C ALA A 6 -13.57 0.14 -10.58
N ASP A 7 -13.03 -0.91 -11.21
CA ASP A 7 -13.79 -1.76 -12.13
C ASP A 7 -14.86 -2.58 -11.38
N ALA A 8 -14.52 -3.07 -10.18
CA ALA A 8 -15.47 -3.77 -9.31
C ALA A 8 -16.61 -2.83 -8.88
N ILE A 9 -16.29 -1.62 -8.46
CA ILE A 9 -17.27 -0.58 -8.08
C ILE A 9 -18.16 -0.22 -9.28
N GLN A 10 -17.61 -0.05 -10.46
CA GLN A 10 -18.41 0.22 -11.66
C GLN A 10 -19.34 -0.96 -12.02
N ALA A 11 -18.89 -2.20 -11.84
CA ALA A 11 -19.72 -3.39 -12.03
C ALA A 11 -20.85 -3.46 -10.98
N LEU A 12 -20.59 -3.07 -9.73
CA LEU A 12 -21.61 -2.95 -8.68
C LEU A 12 -22.65 -1.88 -9.04
N LYS A 13 -22.23 -0.69 -9.42
CA LYS A 13 -23.15 0.43 -9.81
C LYS A 13 -24.04 0.06 -10.98
N THR A 14 -23.50 -0.66 -11.97
CA THR A 14 -24.27 -1.10 -13.16
C THR A 14 -25.10 -2.35 -12.93
N GLY A 15 -25.09 -2.93 -11.72
CA GLY A 15 -25.91 -4.10 -11.37
C GLY A 15 -25.39 -5.42 -11.94
N LYS A 16 -24.14 -5.48 -12.42
CA LYS A 16 -23.51 -6.71 -12.88
C LYS A 16 -23.14 -7.64 -11.71
N ILE A 17 -22.89 -7.07 -10.53
CA ILE A 17 -22.65 -7.76 -9.28
C ILE A 17 -23.48 -7.12 -8.17
N ASP A 18 -23.66 -7.82 -7.05
CA ASP A 18 -24.52 -7.37 -5.94
C ASP A 18 -23.73 -6.74 -4.80
N CYS A 19 -22.46 -7.09 -4.63
CA CYS A 19 -21.56 -6.51 -3.65
C CYS A 19 -20.11 -6.50 -4.15
N VAL A 20 -19.27 -5.71 -3.49
CA VAL A 20 -17.80 -5.73 -3.60
C VAL A 20 -17.24 -5.98 -2.22
N ILE A 21 -16.31 -6.93 -2.10
CA ILE A 21 -15.47 -7.10 -0.91
C ILE A 21 -14.13 -6.46 -1.23
N ILE A 22 -13.75 -5.48 -0.44
CA ILE A 22 -12.53 -4.69 -0.60
C ILE A 22 -12.10 -4.15 0.77
N ASP A 23 -10.85 -3.75 0.90
CA ASP A 23 -10.33 -3.17 2.13
C ASP A 23 -11.06 -1.88 2.52
N GLN A 24 -11.19 -1.66 3.83
CA GLN A 24 -12.05 -0.61 4.37
C GLN A 24 -11.67 0.78 3.86
N GLN A 25 -10.39 1.13 3.86
CA GLN A 25 -9.96 2.48 3.46
C GLN A 25 -10.28 2.79 1.99
N PRO A 26 -9.95 1.92 1.01
CA PRO A 26 -10.43 2.08 -0.36
C PRO A 26 -11.96 2.10 -0.49
N ALA A 27 -12.67 1.29 0.30
CA ALA A 27 -14.13 1.30 0.31
C ALA A 27 -14.68 2.66 0.73
N GLU A 28 -14.13 3.26 1.79
CA GLU A 28 -14.49 4.59 2.28
C GLU A 28 -14.23 5.66 1.22
N ALA A 29 -13.06 5.64 0.56
CA ALA A 29 -12.72 6.54 -0.52
C ALA A 29 -13.69 6.43 -1.73
N PHE A 30 -14.17 5.22 -2.03
CA PHE A 30 -15.19 5.04 -3.08
C PHE A 30 -16.57 5.54 -2.64
N VAL A 31 -16.99 5.25 -1.42
CA VAL A 31 -18.32 5.64 -0.91
C VAL A 31 -18.40 7.15 -0.73
N GLU A 32 -17.34 7.82 -0.31
CA GLU A 32 -17.28 9.29 -0.22
C GLU A 32 -17.56 9.97 -1.57
N LYS A 33 -17.09 9.37 -2.65
CA LYS A 33 -17.27 9.89 -4.03
C LYS A 33 -18.56 9.41 -4.72
N ASN A 34 -19.37 8.54 -4.06
CA ASN A 34 -20.51 7.87 -4.67
C ASN A 34 -21.67 7.67 -3.68
N ASP A 35 -22.61 8.62 -3.62
CA ASP A 35 -23.77 8.61 -2.73
C ASP A 35 -24.72 7.41 -2.94
N ASP A 36 -24.62 6.74 -4.09
CA ASP A 36 -25.40 5.55 -4.45
C ASP A 36 -24.80 4.24 -3.89
N LEU A 37 -23.71 4.34 -3.11
CA LEU A 37 -23.04 3.22 -2.45
C LEU A 37 -23.04 3.37 -0.92
N LYS A 38 -22.91 2.25 -0.23
CA LYS A 38 -22.68 2.19 1.22
C LYS A 38 -21.87 0.99 1.62
N ILE A 39 -21.18 1.11 2.75
CA ILE A 39 -20.49 0.01 3.42
C ILE A 39 -21.48 -0.64 4.40
N LEU A 40 -21.50 -1.99 4.46
CA LEU A 40 -22.22 -2.73 5.49
C LEU A 40 -21.44 -2.72 6.81
N SER A 41 -22.13 -2.94 7.92
CA SER A 41 -21.53 -2.98 9.26
C SER A 41 -20.69 -4.23 9.52
N ASP A 42 -20.85 -5.27 8.69
CA ASP A 42 -20.10 -6.52 8.83
C ASP A 42 -18.68 -6.32 8.28
N THR A 43 -17.69 -6.74 9.07
CA THR A 43 -16.27 -6.71 8.70
C THR A 43 -15.70 -8.11 8.71
N PHE A 44 -14.63 -8.31 7.94
CA PHE A 44 -13.84 -9.54 7.97
C PHE A 44 -12.76 -9.46 9.06
N ASP A 45 -12.06 -10.58 9.29
CA ASP A 45 -10.92 -10.61 10.19
C ASP A 45 -9.85 -9.60 9.74
N PRO A 46 -9.14 -8.96 10.69
CA PRO A 46 -8.06 -8.03 10.36
C PRO A 46 -6.97 -8.70 9.53
N GLU A 47 -6.47 -7.98 8.53
CA GLU A 47 -5.33 -8.34 7.71
C GLU A 47 -4.12 -7.46 8.09
N GLU A 48 -2.91 -7.96 7.84
CA GLU A 48 -1.68 -7.24 8.09
C GLU A 48 -0.93 -7.01 6.78
N TYR A 49 -0.55 -5.77 6.50
CA TYR A 49 0.24 -5.42 5.33
C TYR A 49 1.73 -5.37 5.66
N ALA A 50 2.52 -5.92 4.74
CA ALA A 50 3.97 -5.89 4.81
C ALA A 50 4.59 -5.66 3.43
N ILE A 51 5.83 -5.20 3.42
CA ILE A 51 6.61 -5.05 2.20
C ILE A 51 7.13 -6.42 1.79
N CYS A 52 6.97 -6.79 0.53
CA CYS A 52 7.52 -8.03 0.01
C CYS A 52 8.92 -7.82 -0.59
N ILE A 53 9.82 -8.75 -0.29
CA ILE A 53 11.23 -8.74 -0.71
C ILE A 53 11.57 -10.09 -1.32
N ALA A 54 12.51 -10.13 -2.26
CA ALA A 54 12.93 -11.37 -2.90
C ALA A 54 13.41 -12.40 -1.87
N LYS A 55 12.95 -13.64 -2.05
CA LYS A 55 13.23 -14.71 -1.11
C LYS A 55 14.74 -14.93 -0.88
N GLY A 56 15.11 -14.98 0.39
CA GLY A 56 16.50 -15.15 0.81
C GLY A 56 17.34 -13.87 0.82
N ASN A 57 16.76 -12.70 0.50
CA ASN A 57 17.44 -11.42 0.65
C ASN A 57 17.29 -10.88 2.09
N SER A 58 17.86 -11.62 3.06
CA SER A 58 17.74 -11.28 4.48
C SER A 58 18.38 -9.93 4.81
N ASP A 59 19.47 -9.55 4.13
CA ASP A 59 20.15 -8.26 4.38
C ASP A 59 19.20 -7.07 4.13
N LEU A 60 18.44 -7.08 3.03
CA LEU A 60 17.47 -6.04 2.75
C LEU A 60 16.27 -6.12 3.70
N THR A 61 15.79 -7.33 4.01
CA THR A 61 14.68 -7.54 4.95
C THR A 61 15.02 -7.00 6.34
N ASP A 62 16.20 -7.30 6.86
CA ASP A 62 16.66 -6.85 8.18
C ASP A 62 16.81 -5.32 8.23
N LYS A 63 17.35 -4.71 7.16
CA LYS A 63 17.44 -3.25 7.05
C LYS A 63 16.06 -2.59 7.04
N PHE A 64 15.13 -3.14 6.27
CA PHE A 64 13.77 -2.61 6.20
C PHE A 64 13.03 -2.76 7.54
N ASN A 65 13.17 -3.91 8.21
CA ASN A 65 12.58 -4.11 9.54
C ASN A 65 13.12 -3.12 10.57
N SER A 66 14.45 -2.90 10.58
CA SER A 66 15.04 -1.90 11.47
C SER A 66 14.51 -0.48 11.17
N ALA A 67 14.38 -0.12 9.89
CA ALA A 67 13.84 1.17 9.50
C ALA A 67 12.35 1.30 9.89
N ILE A 68 11.53 0.27 9.65
CA ILE A 68 10.11 0.24 10.03
C ILE A 68 9.96 0.41 11.55
N GLU A 69 10.73 -0.36 12.35
CA GLU A 69 10.69 -0.26 13.80
C GLU A 69 11.03 1.16 14.30
N GLU A 70 12.05 1.79 13.71
CA GLU A 70 12.43 3.16 14.08
C GLU A 70 11.37 4.19 13.66
N LEU A 71 10.81 4.08 12.44
CA LEU A 71 9.76 4.97 11.92
C LEU A 71 8.43 4.80 12.66
N GLN A 72 8.15 3.61 13.21
CA GLN A 72 7.02 3.38 14.10
C GLN A 72 7.26 4.05 15.47
N LYS A 73 8.46 3.89 16.05
CA LYS A 73 8.82 4.45 17.36
C LYS A 73 8.84 5.98 17.39
N ASP A 74 9.28 6.60 16.30
CA ASP A 74 9.35 8.07 16.21
C ASP A 74 8.04 8.70 15.71
N GLY A 75 7.03 7.88 15.38
CA GLY A 75 5.70 8.33 14.97
C GLY A 75 5.59 8.73 13.48
N THR A 76 6.65 8.52 12.69
CA THR A 76 6.63 8.88 11.25
C THR A 76 5.57 8.09 10.49
N ILE A 77 5.43 6.76 10.73
CA ILE A 77 4.41 5.94 10.07
C ILE A 77 3.00 6.38 10.44
N ASP A 78 2.76 6.74 11.70
CA ASP A 78 1.47 7.25 12.15
C ASP A 78 1.15 8.62 11.51
N SER A 79 2.15 9.50 11.40
CA SER A 79 2.03 10.79 10.73
C SER A 79 1.71 10.63 9.24
N ILE A 80 2.42 9.74 8.53
CA ILE A 80 2.14 9.41 7.13
C ILE A 80 0.71 8.89 6.99
N THR A 81 0.32 7.91 7.79
CA THR A 81 -1.02 7.32 7.73
C THR A 81 -2.11 8.38 7.97
N SER A 82 -1.96 9.22 8.98
CA SER A 82 -2.93 10.29 9.29
C SER A 82 -3.00 11.37 8.20
N ASN A 83 -1.95 11.54 7.41
CA ASN A 83 -1.98 12.45 6.26
C ASN A 83 -2.91 11.98 5.12
N TYR A 84 -3.27 10.70 5.10
CA TYR A 84 -4.14 10.14 4.07
C TYR A 84 -5.52 9.72 4.59
N ILE A 85 -5.66 9.51 5.90
CA ILE A 85 -6.87 8.95 6.52
C ILE A 85 -7.32 9.82 7.70
N GLY A 86 -8.62 10.12 7.75
CA GLY A 86 -9.25 10.84 8.87
C GLY A 86 -9.15 12.36 8.77
N ASP A 87 -9.38 13.05 9.89
CA ASP A 87 -9.54 14.52 9.95
C ASP A 87 -8.23 15.29 9.68
N GLU A 88 -7.08 14.61 9.72
CA GLU A 88 -5.76 15.20 9.47
C GLU A 88 -5.28 15.03 8.02
N ALA A 89 -6.11 14.43 7.16
CA ALA A 89 -5.75 14.20 5.75
C ALA A 89 -5.31 15.49 5.03
N GLY A 90 -4.16 15.42 4.35
CA GLY A 90 -3.55 16.52 3.61
C GLY A 90 -2.80 17.56 4.45
N LYS A 91 -2.66 17.35 5.78
CA LYS A 91 -2.02 18.34 6.66
C LYS A 91 -0.54 18.05 6.98
N HIS A 92 -0.10 16.82 6.77
CA HIS A 92 1.22 16.34 7.20
C HIS A 92 1.93 15.53 6.11
N PRO A 93 2.09 16.08 4.88
CA PRO A 93 2.75 15.35 3.79
C PRO A 93 4.17 14.97 4.22
N TYR A 94 4.56 13.74 3.90
CA TYR A 94 5.92 13.30 4.16
C TYR A 94 6.89 14.05 3.24
N GLU A 95 7.87 14.70 3.84
CA GLU A 95 8.95 15.37 3.12
C GLU A 95 10.28 14.71 3.47
N THR A 96 11.11 14.46 2.45
CA THR A 96 12.49 14.00 2.66
C THR A 96 13.21 14.98 3.58
N PRO A 97 13.84 14.52 4.67
CA PRO A 97 14.60 15.40 5.55
C PRO A 97 15.67 16.19 4.79
N GLU A 98 15.84 17.46 5.15
CA GLU A 98 16.85 18.31 4.52
C GLU A 98 18.27 17.73 4.68
N GLY A 99 19.03 17.69 3.60
CA GLY A 99 20.39 17.16 3.59
C GLY A 99 20.47 15.63 3.46
N THR A 100 19.35 14.95 3.18
CA THR A 100 19.36 13.50 2.89
C THR A 100 20.23 13.23 1.66
N GLU A 101 21.15 12.29 1.78
CA GLU A 101 22.02 11.81 0.71
C GLU A 101 21.73 10.32 0.42
N TYR A 102 21.98 9.88 -0.81
CA TYR A 102 21.71 8.52 -1.26
C TYR A 102 22.99 7.74 -1.62
N PRO A 103 23.95 7.56 -0.67
CA PRO A 103 25.23 6.90 -0.93
C PRO A 103 25.08 5.40 -1.27
N ASN A 104 23.94 4.81 -0.94
CA ASN A 104 23.68 3.39 -1.16
C ASN A 104 23.04 3.10 -2.53
N GLY A 105 22.84 4.14 -3.34
CA GLY A 105 22.28 4.00 -4.70
C GLY A 105 20.76 4.08 -4.72
N LYS A 106 20.13 3.25 -5.54
CA LYS A 106 18.69 3.32 -5.82
C LYS A 106 18.03 1.98 -5.56
N LEU A 107 16.80 2.01 -5.01
CA LEU A 107 15.91 0.87 -4.92
C LEU A 107 14.64 1.12 -5.75
N THR A 108 14.18 0.09 -6.43
CA THR A 108 12.94 0.10 -7.21
C THR A 108 11.83 -0.61 -6.45
N MET A 109 10.75 0.12 -6.16
CA MET A 109 9.50 -0.38 -5.60
C MET A 109 8.54 -0.77 -6.72
N ALA A 110 8.01 -1.98 -6.69
CA ALA A 110 6.87 -2.38 -7.50
C ALA A 110 5.57 -2.10 -6.73
N THR A 111 4.60 -1.46 -7.38
CA THR A 111 3.30 -1.15 -6.79
C THR A 111 2.16 -1.25 -7.82
N ASN A 112 0.90 -1.12 -7.37
CA ASN A 112 -0.26 -0.96 -8.25
C ASN A 112 -1.02 0.32 -7.87
N ALA A 113 -0.68 1.43 -8.53
CA ALA A 113 -1.15 2.78 -8.20
C ALA A 113 -2.64 3.03 -8.50
N GLN A 114 -3.51 2.14 -8.01
CA GLN A 114 -4.97 2.17 -8.16
C GLN A 114 -5.70 1.78 -6.87
N PHE A 115 -5.05 1.99 -5.73
CA PHE A 115 -5.53 1.56 -4.42
C PHE A 115 -5.48 2.72 -3.41
N ASP A 116 -6.18 3.83 -3.73
CA ASP A 116 -6.36 5.00 -2.85
C ASP A 116 -6.97 4.54 -1.49
N PRO A 117 -6.38 4.89 -0.33
CA PRO A 117 -5.31 5.89 -0.10
C PRO A 117 -3.89 5.30 0.03
N TYR A 118 -3.66 4.02 -0.29
CA TYR A 118 -2.36 3.38 -0.12
C TYR A 118 -1.37 3.73 -1.24
N GLU A 119 -1.79 3.58 -2.50
CA GLU A 119 -1.01 3.99 -3.67
C GLU A 119 -1.94 4.40 -4.82
N TYR A 120 -1.77 5.60 -5.30
CA TYR A 120 -2.59 6.15 -6.38
C TYR A 120 -1.86 7.28 -7.11
N TYR A 121 -2.37 7.65 -8.27
CA TYR A 121 -1.86 8.79 -9.02
C TYR A 121 -2.46 10.10 -8.53
N ASP A 122 -1.60 11.06 -8.18
CA ASP A 122 -1.93 12.49 -8.07
C ASP A 122 -1.18 13.23 -9.18
N GLY A 123 -1.89 13.60 -10.23
CA GLY A 123 -1.28 14.06 -11.48
C GLY A 123 -0.40 12.97 -12.09
N ASP A 124 0.89 13.25 -12.27
CA ASP A 124 1.87 12.32 -12.83
C ASP A 124 2.69 11.59 -11.73
N GLN A 125 2.40 11.85 -10.46
CA GLN A 125 3.12 11.26 -9.34
C GLN A 125 2.33 10.12 -8.69
N ILE A 126 3.03 9.10 -8.24
CA ILE A 126 2.46 8.05 -7.40
C ILE A 126 2.66 8.48 -5.95
N VAL A 127 1.55 8.61 -5.23
CA VAL A 127 1.48 9.03 -3.83
C VAL A 127 0.65 8.03 -3.03
N GLY A 128 0.61 8.19 -1.72
CA GLY A 128 -0.19 7.35 -0.83
C GLY A 128 0.64 6.81 0.33
N ILE A 129 -0.04 6.12 1.23
CA ILE A 129 0.56 5.59 2.47
C ILE A 129 1.77 4.72 2.17
N ASP A 130 1.64 3.76 1.24
CA ASP A 130 2.71 2.84 0.89
C ASP A 130 3.87 3.54 0.17
N ALA A 131 3.56 4.50 -0.70
CA ALA A 131 4.57 5.29 -1.40
C ALA A 131 5.41 6.13 -0.42
N ASP A 132 4.75 6.79 0.55
CA ASP A 132 5.44 7.63 1.53
C ASP A 132 6.18 6.81 2.58
N ILE A 133 5.64 5.67 3.04
CA ILE A 133 6.37 4.75 3.93
C ILE A 133 7.62 4.19 3.22
N ALA A 134 7.49 3.76 1.96
CA ALA A 134 8.63 3.29 1.19
C ALA A 134 9.69 4.40 1.00
N LYS A 135 9.23 5.64 0.77
CA LYS A 135 10.11 6.80 0.69
C LYS A 135 10.85 7.07 2.01
N ALA A 136 10.13 7.04 3.13
CA ALA A 136 10.73 7.25 4.46
C ALA A 136 11.76 6.17 4.80
N ILE A 137 11.48 4.90 4.47
CA ILE A 137 12.43 3.79 4.62
C ILE A 137 13.67 4.02 3.77
N CYS A 138 13.50 4.36 2.49
CA CYS A 138 14.61 4.60 1.56
C CYS A 138 15.47 5.80 1.99
N ASP A 139 14.83 6.92 2.38
CA ASP A 139 15.52 8.11 2.88
C ASP A 139 16.39 7.77 4.11
N LYS A 140 15.82 7.01 5.06
CA LYS A 140 16.52 6.56 6.27
C LYS A 140 17.69 5.63 5.99
N LEU A 141 17.55 4.77 4.99
CA LEU A 141 18.57 3.82 4.58
C LEU A 141 19.57 4.37 3.56
N GLY A 142 19.43 5.63 3.12
CA GLY A 142 20.31 6.27 2.15
C GLY A 142 20.18 5.73 0.72
N TYR A 143 18.98 5.32 0.32
CA TYR A 143 18.66 4.90 -1.04
C TYR A 143 17.71 5.89 -1.72
N GLU A 144 17.96 6.20 -2.99
CA GLU A 144 16.99 6.89 -3.83
C GLU A 144 15.83 5.94 -4.18
N LEU A 145 14.58 6.32 -3.91
CA LEU A 145 13.41 5.52 -4.28
C LEU A 145 13.01 5.77 -5.74
N LYS A 146 12.79 4.68 -6.48
CA LYS A 146 12.08 4.66 -7.76
C LYS A 146 10.81 3.83 -7.60
N ILE A 147 9.66 4.36 -8.00
CA ILE A 147 8.39 3.62 -7.98
C ILE A 147 8.02 3.21 -9.40
N GLU A 148 7.65 1.94 -9.58
CA GLU A 148 7.15 1.38 -10.84
C GLU A 148 5.73 0.84 -10.65
N ASP A 149 4.77 1.42 -11.39
CA ASP A 149 3.40 0.94 -11.46
C ASP A 149 3.28 -0.30 -12.34
N MET A 150 2.53 -1.29 -11.86
CA MET A 150 2.22 -2.50 -12.62
C MET A 150 0.93 -3.14 -12.10
N GLU A 151 0.41 -4.14 -12.83
CA GLU A 151 -0.72 -4.93 -12.34
C GLU A 151 -0.35 -5.64 -11.02
N PHE A 152 -1.27 -5.63 -10.04
CA PHE A 152 -1.04 -6.20 -8.70
C PHE A 152 -0.52 -7.64 -8.75
N ASP A 153 -1.11 -8.48 -9.61
CA ASP A 153 -0.71 -9.88 -9.77
C ASP A 153 0.72 -10.06 -10.34
N ALA A 154 1.34 -8.99 -10.88
CA ALA A 154 2.70 -9.01 -11.41
C ALA A 154 3.77 -8.65 -10.37
N ILE A 155 3.41 -8.01 -9.25
CA ILE A 155 4.35 -7.48 -8.27
C ILE A 155 5.26 -8.58 -7.71
N ILE A 156 4.68 -9.68 -7.21
CA ILE A 156 5.46 -10.79 -6.63
C ILE A 156 6.46 -11.36 -7.64
N ALA A 157 6.05 -11.50 -8.91
CA ALA A 157 6.93 -12.00 -9.95
C ALA A 157 8.05 -10.99 -10.29
N ALA A 158 7.75 -9.69 -10.29
CA ALA A 158 8.75 -8.64 -10.51
C ALA A 158 9.81 -8.64 -9.39
N VAL A 159 9.40 -8.75 -8.13
CA VAL A 159 10.31 -8.83 -6.98
C VAL A 159 11.12 -10.12 -7.01
N SER A 160 10.47 -11.27 -7.20
CA SER A 160 11.16 -12.58 -7.23
C SER A 160 12.20 -12.70 -8.34
N SER A 161 11.98 -12.02 -9.48
CA SER A 161 12.92 -12.03 -10.61
C SER A 161 14.01 -10.97 -10.53
N GLY A 162 13.96 -10.08 -9.53
CA GLY A 162 14.89 -8.96 -9.38
C GLY A 162 14.63 -7.80 -10.37
N LYS A 163 13.46 -7.76 -11.00
CA LYS A 163 13.03 -6.60 -11.81
C LYS A 163 12.70 -5.40 -10.91
N ALA A 164 12.19 -5.65 -9.71
CA ALA A 164 12.07 -4.69 -8.63
C ALA A 164 12.79 -5.21 -7.39
N ASP A 165 13.26 -4.31 -6.53
CA ASP A 165 13.98 -4.67 -5.31
C ASP A 165 13.02 -5.10 -4.20
N PHE A 166 11.85 -4.47 -4.16
CA PHE A 166 10.77 -4.78 -3.21
C PHE A 166 9.41 -4.40 -3.79
N GLY A 167 8.33 -4.85 -3.13
CA GLY A 167 6.96 -4.50 -3.48
C GLY A 167 6.19 -4.00 -2.26
N ALA A 168 5.45 -2.91 -2.43
CA ALA A 168 4.48 -2.40 -1.48
C ALA A 168 3.21 -1.97 -2.23
N ALA A 169 2.08 -2.54 -1.86
CA ALA A 169 0.79 -2.34 -2.54
C ALA A 169 -0.37 -2.90 -1.68
N GLY A 170 -0.45 -2.52 -0.40
CA GLY A 170 -1.41 -3.11 0.53
C GLY A 170 -1.31 -4.65 0.54
N ILE A 171 -0.11 -5.20 0.56
CA ILE A 171 0.10 -6.64 0.37
C ILE A 171 -0.12 -7.39 1.68
N THR A 172 -1.24 -8.12 1.78
CA THR A 172 -1.52 -8.99 2.91
C THR A 172 -0.50 -10.12 2.99
N VAL A 173 0.01 -10.37 4.18
CA VAL A 173 0.87 -11.52 4.48
C VAL A 173 0.05 -12.80 4.45
N THR A 174 0.35 -13.70 3.52
CA THR A 174 -0.31 -15.02 3.42
C THR A 174 0.70 -16.14 3.25
N GLU A 175 0.36 -17.35 3.72
CA GLU A 175 1.24 -18.52 3.59
C GLU A 175 1.49 -18.90 2.13
N ASP A 176 0.55 -18.57 1.23
CA ASP A 176 0.75 -18.85 -0.20
C ASP A 176 1.78 -17.89 -0.81
N ARG A 177 1.73 -16.61 -0.47
CA ARG A 177 2.70 -15.60 -0.92
C ARG A 177 4.09 -15.88 -0.36
N LYS A 178 4.20 -16.29 0.91
CA LYS A 178 5.47 -16.67 1.56
C LYS A 178 6.23 -17.79 0.87
N LYS A 179 5.60 -18.57 0.01
CA LYS A 179 6.29 -19.58 -0.79
C LYS A 179 7.25 -18.98 -1.80
N ASN A 180 6.95 -17.78 -2.31
CA ASN A 180 7.65 -17.14 -3.42
C ASN A 180 8.46 -15.90 -3.02
N ILE A 181 8.10 -15.25 -1.91
CA ILE A 181 8.73 -14.03 -1.39
C ILE A 181 8.90 -14.11 0.12
N ASP A 182 9.77 -13.27 0.65
CA ASP A 182 9.86 -12.98 2.07
C ASP A 182 9.12 -11.64 2.35
N PHE A 183 8.69 -11.43 3.58
CA PHE A 183 8.01 -10.23 4.04
C PHE A 183 8.83 -9.56 5.14
N THR A 184 8.73 -8.24 5.19
CA THR A 184 9.13 -7.45 6.36
C THR A 184 8.18 -7.70 7.54
N ASP A 185 8.47 -7.09 8.68
CA ASP A 185 7.49 -6.84 9.72
C ASP A 185 6.35 -6.00 9.15
N THR A 186 5.17 -6.11 9.77
CA THR A 186 3.96 -5.43 9.29
C THR A 186 3.98 -3.95 9.69
N TYR A 187 3.58 -3.07 8.76
CA TYR A 187 3.56 -1.63 9.00
C TYR A 187 2.15 -1.08 9.24
N THR A 188 1.11 -1.81 8.83
CA THR A 188 -0.29 -1.42 9.06
C THR A 188 -1.20 -2.62 9.21
N LYS A 189 -2.37 -2.38 9.79
CA LYS A 189 -3.48 -3.35 9.85
C LYS A 189 -4.64 -2.81 9.03
N ALA A 190 -5.27 -3.70 8.28
CA ALA A 190 -6.45 -3.41 7.50
C ALA A 190 -7.55 -4.43 7.81
N CYS A 191 -8.77 -4.16 7.40
CA CYS A 191 -9.85 -5.14 7.39
C CYS A 191 -10.64 -4.97 6.09
N GLN A 192 -11.23 -6.07 5.62
CA GLN A 192 -12.11 -6.02 4.47
C GLN A 192 -13.54 -5.72 4.91
N VAL A 193 -14.27 -5.04 4.04
CA VAL A 193 -15.67 -4.67 4.23
C VAL A 193 -16.49 -5.02 2.98
N ILE A 194 -17.81 -4.95 3.10
CA ILE A 194 -18.73 -5.21 2.01
C ILE A 194 -19.36 -3.88 1.56
N VAL A 195 -19.14 -3.54 0.30
CA VAL A 195 -19.79 -2.39 -0.35
C VAL A 195 -20.99 -2.87 -1.16
N VAL A 196 -22.12 -2.20 -1.00
CA VAL A 196 -23.36 -2.46 -1.73
C VAL A 196 -23.97 -1.18 -2.26
N ARG A 197 -24.92 -1.29 -3.21
CA ARG A 197 -25.73 -0.15 -3.65
C ARG A 197 -26.59 0.36 -2.49
N ASN A 198 -26.62 1.66 -2.32
CA ASN A 198 -27.54 2.34 -1.41
C ASN A 198 -28.90 2.42 -2.10
N LYS A 199 -29.90 1.65 -1.61
CA LYS A 199 -31.26 1.65 -2.17
C LYS A 199 -32.08 2.79 -1.60
#